data_7a25c08a69d8c8cf149fe639b9331755
#
_entry.id   7a25c08a69d8c8cf149fe639b9331755
#
_cell.length_a   1.000
_cell.length_b   1.000
_cell.length_c   1.000
_cell.angle_alpha   90.00
_cell.angle_beta   90.00
_cell.angle_gamma   90.00
#
_symmetry.space_group_name_H-M   'P 1'
#
loop_
_entity.id
_entity.type
_entity.pdbx_description
1 polymer ?
#
loop_
_entity_poly.entity_id
_entity_poly.type
_entity_poly.pdbx_seq_one_letter_code
_entity_poly.pdbx_strand_id
1 'polypeptide(L)'
;MNTQPSEVFVVMGKKKEELCAALSEAAQEDEPKRPDFPLPAAWPEMLEKRLSAHRRNRFAALGVDTSDQKKIQAGYLRNFQFYGAPCGVFVGLDKMLTSWSMFDLGIFVHGFLMALHAEGLGGCPQAMLTVYPDIIRKQLRISNSTLIAMGISVGYPDHDSPINSYRSQRKEVNEFVRWFD
;
A
#
# COMPACT_ATOMS: atom_id res chain seq x y z
N MET A 1 14.76 22.17 -3.12
CA MET A 1 13.73 22.97 -2.41
C MET A 1 13.34 22.23 -1.16
N ASN A 2 13.10 22.86 -0.04
CA ASN A 2 12.72 22.20 1.21
C ASN A 2 11.21 22.39 1.47
N THR A 3 10.39 21.89 0.56
CA THR A 3 8.93 22.06 0.59
C THR A 3 8.22 21.18 1.60
N GLN A 4 8.80 20.01 1.93
CA GLN A 4 8.27 19.04 2.88
C GLN A 4 6.75 18.76 2.65
N PRO A 5 6.36 18.33 1.45
CA PRO A 5 4.97 18.32 1.02
C PRO A 5 4.12 17.20 1.63
N SER A 6 4.75 16.27 2.36
CA SER A 6 4.09 15.07 2.87
C SER A 6 3.20 15.37 4.06
N GLU A 7 1.93 14.98 3.98
CA GLU A 7 1.01 14.91 5.12
C GLU A 7 0.92 13.47 5.61
N VAL A 8 0.94 13.27 6.93
CA VAL A 8 0.95 11.94 7.55
C VAL A 8 -0.16 11.81 8.58
N PHE A 9 -0.95 10.75 8.47
CA PHE A 9 -2.08 10.47 9.36
C PHE A 9 -1.89 9.09 9.98
N VAL A 10 -1.73 9.04 11.29
CA VAL A 10 -1.54 7.80 12.03
C VAL A 10 -2.85 7.40 12.70
N VAL A 11 -3.25 6.15 12.55
CA VAL A 11 -4.47 5.60 13.13
C VAL A 11 -4.18 4.34 13.91
N MET A 12 -4.70 4.28 15.15
CA MET A 12 -4.49 3.17 16.08
C MET A 12 -5.76 2.92 16.91
N GLY A 13 -5.79 1.81 17.65
CA GLY A 13 -6.83 1.48 18.63
C GLY A 13 -8.24 1.55 18.02
N LYS A 14 -9.19 2.03 18.81
CA LYS A 14 -10.62 2.10 18.43
C LYS A 14 -10.86 2.81 17.10
N LYS A 15 -10.09 3.89 16.83
CA LYS A 15 -10.26 4.64 15.58
C LYS A 15 -9.82 3.83 14.36
N LYS A 16 -8.78 3.00 14.49
CA LYS A 16 -8.39 2.04 13.44
C LYS A 16 -9.46 0.97 13.25
N GLU A 17 -10.05 0.46 14.33
CA GLU A 17 -11.11 -0.55 14.25
C GLU A 17 -12.34 -0.01 13.51
N GLU A 18 -12.78 1.21 13.82
CA GLU A 18 -13.88 1.91 13.13
C GLU A 18 -13.58 2.07 11.63
N LEU A 19 -12.35 2.46 11.29
CA LEU A 19 -11.91 2.62 9.90
C LEU A 19 -11.87 1.26 9.18
N CYS A 20 -11.33 0.21 9.81
CA CYS A 20 -11.30 -1.14 9.26
C CYS A 20 -12.71 -1.65 8.95
N ALA A 21 -13.67 -1.42 9.86
CA ALA A 21 -15.07 -1.81 9.66
C ALA A 21 -15.65 -1.12 8.44
N ALA A 22 -15.53 0.22 8.35
CA ALA A 22 -16.08 0.98 7.24
C ALA A 22 -15.46 0.63 5.88
N LEU A 23 -14.13 0.41 5.82
CA LEU A 23 -13.44 0.01 4.59
C LEU A 23 -13.81 -1.43 4.19
N SER A 24 -13.96 -2.34 5.16
CA SER A 24 -14.33 -3.72 4.90
C SER A 24 -15.78 -3.83 4.41
N GLU A 25 -16.70 -3.05 4.97
CA GLU A 25 -18.10 -2.96 4.56
C GLU A 25 -18.19 -2.49 3.10
N ALA A 26 -17.56 -1.37 2.75
CA ALA A 26 -17.53 -0.86 1.37
C ALA A 26 -16.93 -1.90 0.38
N ALA A 27 -15.91 -2.65 0.81
CA ALA A 27 -15.31 -3.68 -0.02
C ALA A 27 -16.19 -4.93 -0.18
N GLN A 28 -17.02 -5.27 0.80
CA GLN A 28 -17.97 -6.38 0.74
C GLN A 28 -19.20 -6.04 -0.10
N GLU A 29 -19.64 -4.78 -0.05
CA GLU A 29 -20.74 -4.26 -0.85
C GLU A 29 -20.32 -3.90 -2.28
N ASP A 30 -19.05 -4.14 -2.62
CA ASP A 30 -18.43 -3.84 -3.92
C ASP A 30 -18.64 -2.39 -4.36
N GLU A 31 -18.53 -1.45 -3.40
CA GLU A 31 -18.62 -0.02 -3.71
C GLU A 31 -17.62 0.41 -4.79
N PRO A 32 -17.96 1.41 -5.61
CA PRO A 32 -17.06 1.90 -6.65
C PRO A 32 -15.73 2.42 -6.07
N LYS A 33 -14.62 1.81 -6.48
CA LYS A 33 -13.27 2.23 -6.11
C LYS A 33 -12.88 3.51 -6.86
N ARG A 34 -12.55 4.56 -6.12
CA ARG A 34 -12.20 5.88 -6.67
C ARG A 34 -10.93 6.43 -6.01
N PRO A 35 -9.78 5.74 -6.14
CA PRO A 35 -8.55 6.21 -5.52
C PRO A 35 -8.14 7.57 -6.08
N ASP A 36 -7.57 8.44 -5.24
CA ASP A 36 -7.07 9.74 -5.66
C ASP A 36 -5.92 9.60 -6.67
N PHE A 37 -5.15 8.51 -6.57
CA PHE A 37 -4.08 8.16 -7.50
C PHE A 37 -4.40 6.78 -8.12
N PRO A 38 -5.13 6.75 -9.23
CA PRO A 38 -5.49 5.50 -9.89
C PRO A 38 -4.26 4.81 -10.48
N LEU A 39 -4.27 3.47 -10.45
CA LEU A 39 -3.29 2.70 -11.20
C LEU A 39 -3.49 2.89 -12.71
N PRO A 40 -2.44 2.68 -13.54
CA PRO A 40 -2.57 2.73 -14.99
C PRO A 40 -3.65 1.76 -15.50
N ALA A 41 -4.44 2.18 -16.48
CA ALA A 41 -5.45 1.33 -17.12
C ALA A 41 -4.81 0.12 -17.84
N ALA A 42 -3.57 0.27 -18.31
CA ALA A 42 -2.78 -0.81 -18.90
C ALA A 42 -1.29 -0.61 -18.56
N TRP A 43 -0.58 -1.70 -18.41
CA TRP A 43 0.86 -1.69 -18.20
C TRP A 43 1.62 -2.00 -19.49
N PRO A 44 2.79 -1.41 -19.73
CA PRO A 44 3.69 -1.88 -20.77
C PRO A 44 3.96 -3.40 -20.62
N GLU A 45 4.03 -4.11 -21.73
CA GLU A 45 4.08 -5.59 -21.77
C GLU A 45 5.10 -6.20 -20.79
N MET A 46 6.31 -5.65 -20.74
CA MET A 46 7.36 -6.13 -19.83
C MET A 46 7.01 -5.92 -18.35
N LEU A 47 6.27 -4.87 -18.02
CA LEU A 47 5.83 -4.62 -16.63
C LEU A 47 4.67 -5.53 -16.28
N GLU A 48 3.74 -5.76 -17.21
CA GLU A 48 2.63 -6.71 -17.03
C GLU A 48 3.14 -8.14 -16.81
N LYS A 49 4.13 -8.61 -17.59
CA LYS A 49 4.78 -9.91 -17.39
C LYS A 49 5.38 -10.04 -15.99
N ARG A 50 6.03 -8.99 -15.50
CA ARG A 50 6.62 -8.97 -14.15
C ARG A 50 5.55 -8.96 -13.05
N LEU A 51 4.51 -8.16 -13.20
CA LEU A 51 3.38 -8.11 -12.28
C LEU A 51 2.69 -9.49 -12.17
N SER A 52 2.41 -10.12 -13.30
CA SER A 52 1.79 -11.44 -13.37
C SER A 52 2.69 -12.54 -12.76
N ALA A 53 4.01 -12.49 -13.01
CA ALA A 53 4.96 -13.42 -12.40
C ALA A 53 5.02 -13.24 -10.88
N HIS A 54 5.08 -11.99 -10.40
CA HIS A 54 5.05 -11.69 -8.97
C HIS A 54 3.78 -12.21 -8.30
N ARG A 55 2.62 -12.02 -8.93
CA ARG A 55 1.33 -12.51 -8.41
C ARG A 55 1.32 -14.04 -8.27
N ARG A 56 1.73 -14.76 -9.32
CA ARG A 56 1.82 -16.24 -9.29
C ARG A 56 2.75 -16.72 -8.17
N ASN A 57 3.96 -16.16 -8.10
CA ASN A 57 4.96 -16.57 -7.12
C ASN A 57 4.52 -16.28 -5.69
N ARG A 58 3.82 -15.16 -5.47
CA ARG A 58 3.25 -14.80 -4.16
C ARG A 58 2.16 -15.78 -3.74
N PHE A 59 1.23 -16.13 -4.64
CA PHE A 59 0.19 -17.12 -4.33
C PHE A 59 0.77 -18.50 -4.07
N ALA A 60 1.77 -18.93 -4.85
CA ALA A 60 2.48 -20.17 -4.61
C ALA A 60 3.16 -20.20 -3.23
N ALA A 61 3.84 -19.12 -2.84
CA ALA A 61 4.47 -19.00 -1.52
C ALA A 61 3.46 -19.04 -0.36
N LEU A 62 2.23 -18.58 -0.60
CA LEU A 62 1.14 -18.63 0.38
C LEU A 62 0.37 -19.96 0.38
N GLY A 63 0.67 -20.89 -0.52
CA GLY A 63 -0.12 -22.10 -0.72
C GLY A 63 -1.58 -21.82 -1.11
N VAL A 64 -1.85 -20.69 -1.76
CA VAL A 64 -3.20 -20.28 -2.19
C VAL A 64 -3.46 -20.82 -3.59
N ASP A 65 -4.45 -21.69 -3.72
CA ASP A 65 -4.99 -22.07 -5.01
C ASP A 65 -5.75 -20.90 -5.62
N THR A 66 -5.34 -20.46 -6.81
CA THR A 66 -5.94 -19.33 -7.53
C THR A 66 -7.35 -19.64 -8.06
N SER A 67 -7.79 -20.90 -8.05
CA SER A 67 -9.19 -21.30 -8.34
C SER A 67 -10.13 -21.11 -7.14
N ASP A 68 -9.59 -21.03 -5.91
CA ASP A 68 -10.36 -20.84 -4.68
C ASP A 68 -10.73 -19.36 -4.48
N GLN A 69 -11.84 -18.96 -5.09
CA GLN A 69 -12.33 -17.57 -5.03
C GLN A 69 -12.60 -17.10 -3.59
N LYS A 70 -12.96 -18.00 -2.67
CA LYS A 70 -13.21 -17.63 -1.26
C LYS A 70 -11.91 -17.23 -0.57
N LYS A 71 -10.82 -17.98 -0.79
CA LYS A 71 -9.50 -17.62 -0.24
C LYS A 71 -8.96 -16.35 -0.85
N ILE A 72 -9.15 -16.14 -2.16
CA ILE A 72 -8.77 -14.89 -2.83
C ILE A 72 -9.52 -13.70 -2.23
N GLN A 73 -10.84 -13.80 -2.08
CA GLN A 73 -11.67 -12.75 -1.48
C GLN A 73 -11.29 -12.48 -0.02
N ALA A 74 -11.06 -13.53 0.77
CA ALA A 74 -10.60 -13.37 2.15
C ALA A 74 -9.24 -12.65 2.21
N GLY A 75 -8.30 -13.01 1.35
CA GLY A 75 -7.01 -12.34 1.22
C GLY A 75 -7.13 -10.86 0.79
N TYR A 76 -8.08 -10.57 -0.09
CA TYR A 76 -8.40 -9.20 -0.49
C TYR A 76 -8.91 -8.36 0.68
N LEU A 77 -9.88 -8.87 1.44
CA LEU A 77 -10.46 -8.18 2.60
C LEU A 77 -9.44 -7.93 3.72
N ARG A 78 -8.43 -8.78 3.87
CA ARG A 78 -7.35 -8.56 4.85
C ARG A 78 -6.56 -7.27 4.62
N ASN A 79 -6.54 -6.72 3.40
CA ASN A 79 -5.94 -5.40 3.15
C ASN A 79 -6.61 -4.33 4.01
N PHE A 80 -7.94 -4.32 4.09
CA PHE A 80 -8.71 -3.31 4.84
C PHE A 80 -8.65 -3.49 6.36
N GLN A 81 -8.07 -4.60 6.80
CA GLN A 81 -7.77 -4.90 8.21
C GLN A 81 -6.29 -4.64 8.54
N PHE A 82 -5.54 -3.96 7.65
CA PHE A 82 -4.11 -3.70 7.81
C PHE A 82 -3.28 -4.96 8.04
N TYR A 83 -3.74 -6.13 7.53
CA TYR A 83 -3.17 -7.45 7.79
C TYR A 83 -3.05 -7.80 9.29
N GLY A 84 -3.85 -7.18 10.16
CA GLY A 84 -3.81 -7.36 11.61
C GLY A 84 -2.81 -6.44 12.33
N ALA A 85 -2.08 -5.57 11.63
CA ALA A 85 -1.14 -4.64 12.24
C ALA A 85 -1.85 -3.68 13.22
N PRO A 86 -1.24 -3.35 14.37
CA PRO A 86 -1.86 -2.47 15.38
C PRO A 86 -1.96 -1.01 14.95
N CYS A 87 -1.13 -0.58 14.01
CA CYS A 87 -1.05 0.78 13.54
C CYS A 87 -1.20 0.86 12.01
N GLY A 88 -2.00 1.82 11.56
CA GLY A 88 -2.11 2.22 10.17
C GLY A 88 -1.58 3.63 9.99
N VAL A 89 -0.89 3.87 8.87
CA VAL A 89 -0.40 5.19 8.49
C VAL A 89 -0.90 5.49 7.09
N PHE A 90 -1.50 6.66 6.89
CA PHE A 90 -1.79 7.18 5.57
C PHE A 90 -0.86 8.34 5.27
N VAL A 91 -0.42 8.43 4.03
CA VAL A 91 0.35 9.56 3.55
C VAL A 91 -0.35 10.21 2.37
N GLY A 92 -0.30 11.52 2.31
CA GLY A 92 -0.98 12.31 1.31
C GLY A 92 -0.24 13.57 0.92
N LEU A 93 -0.82 14.25 -0.04
CA LEU A 93 -0.34 15.52 -0.60
C LEU A 93 -1.51 16.47 -0.81
N ASP A 94 -1.27 17.78 -0.71
CA ASP A 94 -2.25 18.75 -1.15
C ASP A 94 -2.48 18.63 -2.66
N LYS A 95 -3.77 18.70 -3.07
CA LYS A 95 -4.19 18.56 -4.48
C LYS A 95 -3.65 19.62 -5.42
N MET A 96 -3.13 20.73 -4.89
CA MET A 96 -2.47 21.78 -5.68
C MET A 96 -1.06 21.40 -6.13
N LEU A 97 -0.50 20.33 -5.53
CA LEU A 97 0.85 19.86 -5.82
C LEU A 97 0.86 18.96 -7.08
N THR A 98 2.04 18.88 -7.70
CA THR A 98 2.24 18.17 -8.96
C THR A 98 2.97 16.83 -8.77
N SER A 99 3.21 16.11 -9.87
CA SER A 99 4.00 14.88 -9.89
C SER A 99 5.41 15.03 -9.29
N TRP A 100 5.96 16.27 -9.25
CA TRP A 100 7.23 16.54 -8.58
C TRP A 100 7.17 16.27 -7.08
N SER A 101 6.10 16.69 -6.42
CA SER A 101 5.90 16.43 -5.00
C SER A 101 5.59 14.94 -4.71
N MET A 102 5.05 14.21 -5.68
CA MET A 102 4.90 12.77 -5.59
C MET A 102 6.26 12.05 -5.53
N PHE A 103 7.27 12.58 -6.22
CA PHE A 103 8.65 12.08 -6.12
C PHE A 103 9.21 12.28 -4.69
N ASP A 104 9.01 13.48 -4.10
CA ASP A 104 9.39 13.77 -2.71
C ASP A 104 8.66 12.83 -1.73
N LEU A 105 7.35 12.58 -1.94
CA LEU A 105 6.57 11.68 -1.13
C LEU A 105 7.11 10.24 -1.17
N GLY A 106 7.50 9.76 -2.36
CA GLY A 106 8.10 8.43 -2.51
C GLY A 106 9.42 8.29 -1.72
N ILE A 107 10.26 9.32 -1.73
CA ILE A 107 11.50 9.36 -0.94
C ILE A 107 11.18 9.36 0.55
N PHE A 108 10.19 10.16 0.98
CA PHE A 108 9.72 10.18 2.37
C PHE A 108 9.25 8.79 2.82
N VAL A 109 8.37 8.14 2.05
CA VAL A 109 7.85 6.80 2.37
C VAL A 109 8.99 5.78 2.48
N HIS A 110 9.97 5.81 1.58
CA HIS A 110 11.12 4.92 1.66
C HIS A 110 11.94 5.16 2.94
N GLY A 111 12.26 6.42 3.25
CA GLY A 111 12.95 6.79 4.50
C GLY A 111 12.20 6.35 5.75
N PHE A 112 10.87 6.51 5.75
CA PHE A 112 10.01 6.06 6.84
C PHE A 112 10.08 4.54 7.03
N LEU A 113 10.01 3.76 5.95
CA LEU A 113 10.14 2.29 6.03
C LEU A 113 11.50 1.85 6.54
N MET A 114 12.58 2.53 6.15
CA MET A 114 13.93 2.28 6.65
C MET A 114 14.05 2.59 8.15
N ALA A 115 13.44 3.68 8.61
CA ALA A 115 13.40 4.03 10.03
C ALA A 115 12.62 2.98 10.84
N LEU A 116 11.45 2.53 10.36
CA LEU A 116 10.71 1.43 10.99
C LEU A 116 11.56 0.17 11.13
N HIS A 117 12.28 -0.20 10.06
CA HIS A 117 13.15 -1.36 10.07
C HIS A 117 14.28 -1.25 11.11
N ALA A 118 14.87 -0.06 11.23
CA ALA A 118 15.92 0.21 12.23
C ALA A 118 15.42 0.05 13.67
N GLU A 119 14.12 0.31 13.91
CA GLU A 119 13.45 0.13 15.21
C GLU A 119 12.87 -1.30 15.40
N GLY A 120 13.19 -2.24 14.51
CA GLY A 120 12.67 -3.62 14.58
C GLY A 120 11.20 -3.75 14.16
N LEU A 121 10.63 -2.73 13.57
CA LEU A 121 9.24 -2.72 13.08
C LEU A 121 9.17 -3.10 11.61
N GLY A 122 8.02 -3.66 11.20
CA GLY A 122 7.66 -3.86 9.81
C GLY A 122 6.73 -2.77 9.31
N GLY A 123 6.93 -2.35 8.06
CA GLY A 123 6.02 -1.48 7.33
C GLY A 123 5.59 -2.14 6.01
N CYS A 124 4.28 -2.21 5.75
CA CYS A 124 3.74 -2.75 4.50
C CYS A 124 2.93 -1.68 3.76
N PRO A 125 3.48 -1.05 2.71
CA PRO A 125 2.73 -0.15 1.85
C PRO A 125 1.66 -0.90 1.06
N GLN A 126 0.43 -0.37 1.06
CA GLN A 126 -0.74 -1.01 0.48
C GLN A 126 -1.57 0.00 -0.32
N ALA A 127 -1.49 -0.05 -1.64
CA ALA A 127 -2.34 0.75 -2.52
C ALA A 127 -3.84 0.42 -2.31
N MET A 128 -4.17 -0.81 -1.93
CA MET A 128 -5.55 -1.22 -1.67
C MET A 128 -6.22 -0.48 -0.51
N LEU A 129 -5.45 0.04 0.45
CA LEU A 129 -6.00 0.84 1.56
C LEU A 129 -6.55 2.18 1.09
N THR A 130 -6.16 2.67 -0.09
CA THR A 130 -6.53 4.01 -0.58
C THR A 130 -7.62 4.01 -1.65
N VAL A 131 -8.25 2.85 -1.92
CA VAL A 131 -9.28 2.76 -2.98
C VAL A 131 -10.61 3.42 -2.60
N TYR A 132 -10.84 3.69 -1.31
CA TYR A 132 -12.00 4.40 -0.77
C TYR A 132 -11.55 5.67 0.00
N PRO A 133 -10.95 6.65 -0.65
CA PRO A 133 -10.35 7.81 0.03
C PRO A 133 -11.36 8.67 0.78
N ASP A 134 -12.61 8.73 0.32
CA ASP A 134 -13.66 9.51 0.99
C ASP A 134 -14.04 8.92 2.36
N ILE A 135 -14.03 7.59 2.49
CA ILE A 135 -14.21 6.92 3.79
C ILE A 135 -13.06 7.31 4.73
N ILE A 136 -11.82 7.27 4.24
CA ILE A 136 -10.63 7.65 5.02
C ILE A 136 -10.74 9.10 5.47
N ARG A 137 -11.04 10.03 4.56
CA ARG A 137 -11.21 11.46 4.87
C ARG A 137 -12.28 11.67 5.92
N LYS A 138 -13.44 11.06 5.77
CA LYS A 138 -14.56 11.15 6.71
C LYS A 138 -14.16 10.63 8.09
N GLN A 139 -13.56 9.44 8.16
CA GLN A 139 -13.20 8.78 9.40
C GLN A 139 -12.07 9.52 10.14
N LEU A 140 -11.07 10.02 9.43
CA LEU A 140 -9.90 10.66 10.02
C LEU A 140 -9.99 12.20 10.02
N ARG A 141 -11.10 12.77 9.54
CA ARG A 141 -11.32 14.23 9.41
C ARG A 141 -10.23 14.93 8.60
N ILE A 142 -9.81 14.27 7.53
CA ILE A 142 -8.82 14.81 6.58
C ILE A 142 -9.51 15.78 5.63
N SER A 143 -8.83 16.86 5.28
CA SER A 143 -9.34 17.86 4.33
C SER A 143 -9.58 17.25 2.95
N ASN A 144 -10.62 17.72 2.25
CA ASN A 144 -10.84 17.39 0.84
C ASN A 144 -9.77 17.98 -0.10
N SER A 145 -8.88 18.83 0.40
CA SER A 145 -7.71 19.30 -0.34
C SER A 145 -6.56 18.29 -0.32
N THR A 146 -6.58 17.31 0.59
CA THR A 146 -5.53 16.30 0.71
C THR A 146 -5.89 15.07 -0.12
N LEU A 147 -5.03 14.72 -1.07
CA LEU A 147 -5.09 13.46 -1.83
C LEU A 147 -4.37 12.37 -1.06
N ILE A 148 -5.03 11.24 -0.84
CA ILE A 148 -4.48 10.08 -0.11
C ILE A 148 -3.69 9.22 -1.08
N ALA A 149 -2.36 9.18 -0.91
CA ALA A 149 -1.46 8.51 -1.85
C ALA A 149 -1.19 7.05 -1.49
N MET A 150 -0.96 6.74 -0.21
CA MET A 150 -0.60 5.40 0.24
C MET A 150 -1.10 5.13 1.65
N GLY A 151 -1.56 3.91 1.91
CA GLY A 151 -1.73 3.38 3.25
C GLY A 151 -0.58 2.43 3.60
N ILE A 152 -0.17 2.40 4.86
CA ILE A 152 0.94 1.57 5.35
C ILE A 152 0.49 0.89 6.63
N SER A 153 0.55 -0.45 6.65
CA SER A 153 0.38 -1.22 7.88
C SER A 153 1.69 -1.24 8.65
N VAL A 154 1.66 -0.96 9.96
CA VAL A 154 2.86 -0.88 10.81
C VAL A 154 2.68 -1.74 12.06
N GLY A 155 3.67 -2.58 12.35
CA GLY A 155 3.70 -3.44 13.52
C GLY A 155 4.95 -4.31 13.57
N TYR A 156 5.06 -5.16 14.57
CA TYR A 156 6.11 -6.17 14.60
C TYR A 156 5.83 -7.25 13.55
N PRO A 157 6.82 -7.60 12.71
CA PRO A 157 6.62 -8.62 11.69
C PRO A 157 6.47 -10.01 12.32
N ASP A 158 5.48 -10.76 11.85
CA ASP A 158 5.33 -12.19 12.16
C ASP A 158 6.32 -12.99 11.29
N HIS A 159 7.47 -13.34 11.86
CA HIS A 159 8.54 -14.04 11.16
C HIS A 159 8.18 -15.47 10.76
N ASP A 160 7.18 -16.08 11.42
CA ASP A 160 6.72 -17.44 11.12
C ASP A 160 5.69 -17.46 9.98
N SER A 161 5.16 -16.32 9.60
CA SER A 161 4.20 -16.23 8.50
C SER A 161 4.85 -16.54 7.15
N PRO A 162 4.32 -17.49 6.35
CA PRO A 162 4.88 -17.85 5.04
C PRO A 162 5.06 -16.66 4.09
N ILE A 163 4.17 -15.65 4.16
CA ILE A 163 4.29 -14.47 3.30
C ILE A 163 5.54 -13.65 3.63
N ASN A 164 5.97 -13.66 4.87
CA ASN A 164 7.14 -12.90 5.31
C ASN A 164 8.47 -13.58 4.96
N SER A 165 8.45 -14.86 4.56
CA SER A 165 9.62 -15.55 3.98
C SER A 165 9.74 -15.32 2.47
N TYR A 166 8.63 -14.99 1.79
CA TYR A 166 8.65 -14.70 0.36
C TYR A 166 9.44 -13.42 0.04
N ARG A 167 10.36 -13.53 -0.91
CA ARG A 167 11.12 -12.38 -1.44
C ARG A 167 10.81 -12.19 -2.92
N SER A 168 10.29 -11.00 -3.25
CA SER A 168 10.04 -10.63 -4.64
C SER A 168 11.36 -10.41 -5.38
N GLN A 169 11.46 -10.93 -6.60
CA GLN A 169 12.63 -10.76 -7.45
C GLN A 169 12.83 -9.28 -7.82
N ARG A 170 14.08 -8.89 -7.93
CA ARG A 170 14.51 -7.60 -8.46
C ARG A 170 15.24 -7.82 -9.78
N LYS A 171 15.29 -6.80 -10.60
CA LYS A 171 16.14 -6.78 -11.80
C LYS A 171 17.60 -6.78 -11.39
N GLU A 172 18.43 -7.42 -12.22
CA GLU A 172 19.86 -7.22 -12.14
C GLU A 172 20.23 -5.78 -12.55
N VAL A 173 21.33 -5.26 -11.99
CA VAL A 173 21.74 -3.86 -12.19
C VAL A 173 21.89 -3.52 -13.67
N ASN A 174 22.47 -4.40 -14.47
CA ASN A 174 22.67 -4.24 -15.91
C ASN A 174 21.36 -4.22 -16.73
N GLU A 175 20.23 -4.65 -16.18
CA GLU A 175 18.93 -4.58 -16.85
C GLU A 175 18.28 -3.19 -16.82
N PHE A 176 18.73 -2.29 -15.95
CA PHE A 176 18.12 -0.97 -15.79
C PHE A 176 19.12 0.18 -15.68
N VAL A 177 20.40 -0.11 -15.49
CA VAL A 177 21.47 0.89 -15.50
C VAL A 177 22.18 0.86 -16.86
N ARG A 178 22.38 2.02 -17.43
CA ARG A 178 23.21 2.21 -18.63
C ARG A 178 24.36 3.14 -18.26
N TRP A 179 25.55 2.70 -18.58
CA TRP A 179 26.78 3.46 -18.35
C TRP A 179 27.17 4.16 -19.64
N PHE A 180 27.53 5.41 -19.54
CA PHE A 180 28.05 6.22 -20.66
C PHE A 180 29.38 6.78 -20.18
N ASP A 181 30.47 6.48 -20.89
CA ASP A 181 31.86 6.91 -20.69
C ASP A 181 32.35 7.78 -21.85
#